data_d0086c6049a1914c60e008b50de439e5
#
_entry.id   d0086c6049a1914c60e008b50de439e5
#
_cell.length_a   1.000
_cell.length_b   1.000
_cell.length_c   1.000
_cell.angle_alpha   90.00
_cell.angle_beta   90.00
_cell.angle_gamma   90.00
#
_symmetry.space_group_name_H-M   'P 1'
#
loop_
_entity.id
_entity.type
_entity.pdbx_description
1 polymer ?
#
loop_
_entity_poly.entity_id
_entity_poly.type
_entity_poly.pdbx_seq_one_letter_code
_entity_poly.pdbx_strand_id
1 'polypeptide(L)'
;MSQIITLTSDFGLQDHYVSAMKAVILGIAPDARLVDISHDIPPQDIMAGAWVVRNAAFLFPPGTVHVVVVDPGVGTPRHPIALKIKDQYFVGPDNGIFSLFFDEFDYEAIKLNNKDFWRQEGLSKTFHGRDIFAPVTAHLSNGVSFEEIGEPIEELVTYHWAVPIADKDGLQGWVVHIDRFGNLITNISESLIDEHIKRKDVKIYVGNTMLKEVVTTFGDVEEGEPAAFFR
;
A
#
# COMPACT_ATOMS: atom_id res chain seq x y z
N MET A 1 1.84 23.65 0.25
CA MET A 1 1.59 22.20 0.16
C MET A 1 2.59 21.49 1.06
N SER A 2 2.24 20.36 1.63
CA SER A 2 3.20 19.55 2.39
C SER A 2 4.23 19.00 1.41
N GLN A 3 5.52 19.23 1.68
CA GLN A 3 6.61 18.63 0.87
C GLN A 3 7.04 17.28 1.47
N ILE A 4 6.09 16.54 2.05
CA ILE A 4 6.38 15.22 2.59
C ILE A 4 6.25 14.19 1.47
N ILE A 5 7.30 13.40 1.31
CA ILE A 5 7.32 12.23 0.44
C ILE A 5 7.56 11.01 1.32
N THR A 6 6.68 10.03 1.24
CA THR A 6 6.90 8.75 1.92
C THR A 6 7.39 7.70 0.95
N LEU A 7 8.23 6.78 1.44
CA LEU A 7 8.76 5.68 0.64
C LEU A 7 8.38 4.33 1.27
N THR A 8 7.88 3.44 0.42
CA THR A 8 7.59 2.04 0.78
C THR A 8 8.13 1.13 -0.31
N SER A 9 8.90 0.10 0.03
CA SER A 9 9.41 -0.88 -0.93
C SER A 9 9.77 -2.21 -0.28
N ASP A 10 10.08 -3.19 -1.11
CA ASP A 10 10.66 -4.48 -0.74
C ASP A 10 12.19 -4.55 -0.99
N PHE A 11 12.86 -3.40 -1.13
CA PHE A 11 14.28 -3.34 -1.50
C PHE A 11 15.25 -3.65 -0.37
N GLY A 12 14.78 -3.62 0.88
CA GLY A 12 15.67 -3.64 2.04
C GLY A 12 16.56 -2.41 2.12
N LEU A 13 17.50 -2.42 3.07
CA LEU A 13 18.45 -1.34 3.28
C LEU A 13 19.92 -1.77 3.07
N GLN A 14 20.16 -3.00 2.61
CA GLN A 14 21.52 -3.52 2.37
C GLN A 14 22.13 -2.95 1.10
N ASP A 15 21.30 -2.76 0.06
CA ASP A 15 21.72 -2.28 -1.24
C ASP A 15 21.46 -0.78 -1.43
N HIS A 16 21.91 -0.27 -2.57
CA HIS A 16 21.82 1.16 -2.91
C HIS A 16 20.45 1.61 -3.45
N TYR A 17 19.48 0.71 -3.62
CA TYR A 17 18.23 1.00 -4.33
C TYR A 17 17.43 2.13 -3.69
N VAL A 18 17.23 2.07 -2.39
CA VAL A 18 16.50 3.10 -1.62
C VAL A 18 17.22 4.44 -1.70
N SER A 19 18.54 4.44 -1.50
CA SER A 19 19.34 5.66 -1.56
C SER A 19 19.36 6.28 -2.97
N ALA A 20 19.35 5.46 -4.02
CA ALA A 20 19.26 5.93 -5.40
C ALA A 20 17.91 6.62 -5.70
N MET A 21 16.80 6.08 -5.20
CA MET A 21 15.49 6.74 -5.30
C MET A 21 15.48 8.08 -4.57
N LYS A 22 15.97 8.11 -3.32
CA LYS A 22 16.10 9.34 -2.52
C LYS A 22 16.97 10.39 -3.18
N ALA A 23 18.10 9.98 -3.77
CA ALA A 23 18.98 10.89 -4.48
C ALA A 23 18.30 11.56 -5.68
N VAL A 24 17.51 10.80 -6.47
CA VAL A 24 16.74 11.34 -7.58
C VAL A 24 15.66 12.31 -7.07
N ILE A 25 14.93 11.95 -6.01
CA ILE A 25 13.92 12.83 -5.42
C ILE A 25 14.56 14.15 -4.96
N LEU A 26 15.65 14.10 -4.19
CA LEU A 26 16.32 15.29 -3.67
C LEU A 26 16.98 16.13 -4.77
N GLY A 27 17.35 15.54 -5.89
CA GLY A 27 17.84 16.27 -7.05
C GLY A 27 16.77 17.13 -7.74
N ILE A 28 15.49 16.75 -7.62
CA ILE A 28 14.35 17.47 -8.21
C ILE A 28 13.63 18.32 -7.15
N ALA A 29 13.45 17.79 -5.95
CA ALA A 29 12.76 18.42 -4.82
C ALA A 29 13.69 18.47 -3.60
N PRO A 30 14.69 19.38 -3.55
CA PRO A 30 15.72 19.42 -2.50
C PRO A 30 15.16 19.72 -1.11
N ASP A 31 14.01 20.39 -1.03
CA ASP A 31 13.36 20.75 0.23
C ASP A 31 12.34 19.68 0.70
N ALA A 32 12.20 18.56 -0.02
CA ALA A 32 11.28 17.49 0.34
C ALA A 32 11.74 16.79 1.63
N ARG A 33 10.77 16.53 2.51
CA ARG A 33 10.96 15.71 3.70
C ARG A 33 10.68 14.25 3.36
N LEU A 34 11.73 13.43 3.33
CA LEU A 34 11.61 12.01 3.02
C LEU A 34 11.35 11.21 4.31
N VAL A 35 10.29 10.40 4.30
CA VAL A 35 9.92 9.53 5.42
C VAL A 35 9.79 8.10 4.91
N ASP A 36 10.57 7.19 5.44
CA ASP A 36 10.43 5.77 5.12
C ASP A 36 9.27 5.19 5.94
N ILE A 37 8.25 4.65 5.27
CA ILE A 37 7.23 3.84 5.93
C ILE A 37 7.82 2.46 6.23
N SER A 38 8.29 1.77 5.19
CA SER A 38 9.02 0.51 5.31
C SER A 38 9.79 0.20 4.04
N HIS A 39 10.98 -0.37 4.17
CA HIS A 39 11.72 -1.01 3.07
C HIS A 39 11.89 -2.51 3.31
N ASP A 40 11.30 -3.02 4.39
CA ASP A 40 11.35 -4.42 4.81
C ASP A 40 10.06 -5.20 4.45
N ILE A 41 9.34 -4.75 3.41
CA ILE A 41 8.27 -5.58 2.82
C ILE A 41 8.92 -6.87 2.32
N PRO A 42 8.34 -8.05 2.60
CA PRO A 42 8.87 -9.29 2.06
C PRO A 42 9.03 -9.20 0.54
N PRO A 43 10.13 -9.67 -0.05
CA PRO A 43 10.38 -9.54 -1.47
C PRO A 43 9.20 -10.02 -2.32
N GLN A 44 8.73 -9.14 -3.23
CA GLN A 44 7.63 -9.39 -4.16
C GLN A 44 6.24 -9.58 -3.53
N ASP A 45 6.10 -9.36 -2.22
CA ASP A 45 4.82 -9.48 -1.51
C ASP A 45 3.99 -8.19 -1.67
N ILE A 46 3.22 -8.14 -2.77
CA ILE A 46 2.34 -7.01 -3.09
C ILE A 46 1.26 -6.83 -2.00
N MET A 47 0.75 -7.93 -1.42
CA MET A 47 -0.28 -7.89 -0.40
C MET A 47 0.21 -7.22 0.89
N ALA A 48 1.39 -7.62 1.37
CA ALA A 48 2.02 -7.00 2.53
C ALA A 48 2.31 -5.50 2.28
N GLY A 49 2.79 -5.16 1.08
CA GLY A 49 3.00 -3.77 0.68
C GLY A 49 1.70 -2.95 0.68
N ALA A 50 0.64 -3.48 0.08
CA ALA A 50 -0.68 -2.85 0.04
C ALA A 50 -1.21 -2.59 1.45
N TRP A 51 -1.11 -3.58 2.34
CA TRP A 51 -1.56 -3.45 3.73
C TRP A 51 -0.78 -2.38 4.50
N VAL A 52 0.55 -2.38 4.39
CA VAL A 52 1.42 -1.39 5.07
C VAL A 52 1.07 0.03 4.62
N VAL A 53 0.96 0.26 3.31
CA VAL A 53 0.63 1.60 2.77
C VAL A 53 -0.77 2.03 3.19
N ARG A 54 -1.78 1.13 3.07
CA ARG A 54 -3.16 1.43 3.44
C ARG A 54 -3.30 1.91 4.89
N ASN A 55 -2.56 1.29 5.81
CA ASN A 55 -2.63 1.62 7.23
C ASN A 55 -1.81 2.86 7.62
N ALA A 56 -0.76 3.19 6.86
CA ALA A 56 0.11 4.31 7.19
C ALA A 56 -0.28 5.63 6.50
N ALA A 57 -0.76 5.57 5.25
CA ALA A 57 -0.84 6.72 4.37
C ALA A 57 -1.67 7.87 4.95
N PHE A 58 -2.89 7.61 5.40
CA PHE A 58 -3.79 8.67 5.90
C PHE A 58 -3.47 9.19 7.31
N LEU A 59 -2.40 8.69 7.94
CA LEU A 59 -1.81 9.31 9.13
C LEU A 59 -0.92 10.51 8.78
N PHE A 60 -0.51 10.63 7.52
CA PHE A 60 0.25 11.78 7.03
C PHE A 60 -0.67 12.95 6.65
N PRO A 61 -0.14 14.20 6.71
CA PRO A 61 -0.93 15.39 6.37
C PRO A 61 -1.39 15.40 4.90
N PRO A 62 -2.47 16.15 4.59
CA PRO A 62 -2.86 16.43 3.21
C PRO A 62 -1.71 16.96 2.36
N GLY A 63 -1.69 16.63 1.08
CA GLY A 63 -0.63 16.99 0.13
C GLY A 63 0.61 16.09 0.19
N THR A 64 0.60 15.04 1.03
CA THR A 64 1.69 14.04 1.03
C THR A 64 1.67 13.22 -0.26
N VAL A 65 2.86 12.92 -0.79
CA VAL A 65 3.05 12.04 -1.94
C VAL A 65 3.69 10.73 -1.48
N HIS A 66 3.03 9.61 -1.72
CA HIS A 66 3.47 8.27 -1.34
C HIS A 66 4.05 7.56 -2.56
N VAL A 67 5.35 7.23 -2.55
CA VAL A 67 5.96 6.35 -3.54
C VAL A 67 6.03 4.93 -3.00
N VAL A 68 5.42 3.99 -3.74
CA VAL A 68 5.24 2.60 -3.32
C VAL A 68 5.80 1.68 -4.40
N VAL A 69 6.83 0.91 -4.09
CA VAL A 69 7.51 0.06 -5.07
C VAL A 69 7.72 -1.35 -4.53
N VAL A 70 6.71 -2.19 -4.73
CA VAL A 70 6.81 -3.65 -4.66
C VAL A 70 6.37 -4.14 -6.04
N ASP A 71 7.34 -4.46 -6.90
CA ASP A 71 7.11 -4.54 -8.34
C ASP A 71 7.77 -5.76 -9.00
N PRO A 72 7.23 -6.97 -8.75
CA PRO A 72 7.71 -8.18 -9.45
C PRO A 72 7.49 -8.15 -10.96
N GLY A 73 6.63 -7.24 -11.44
CA GLY A 73 6.32 -7.03 -12.86
C GLY A 73 7.15 -5.93 -13.53
N VAL A 74 8.24 -5.45 -12.92
CA VAL A 74 9.08 -4.41 -13.54
C VAL A 74 9.58 -4.84 -14.90
N GLY A 75 9.48 -3.94 -15.90
CA GLY A 75 9.90 -4.24 -17.29
C GLY A 75 8.89 -5.05 -18.13
N THR A 76 7.76 -5.44 -17.56
CA THR A 76 6.62 -6.03 -18.30
C THR A 76 5.64 -4.93 -18.79
N PRO A 77 4.57 -5.28 -19.52
CA PRO A 77 3.56 -4.32 -19.98
C PRO A 77 2.72 -3.64 -18.88
N ARG A 78 2.88 -4.00 -17.59
CA ARG A 78 2.16 -3.32 -16.50
C ARG A 78 2.37 -1.82 -16.54
N HIS A 79 1.35 -1.03 -16.25
CA HIS A 79 1.43 0.43 -16.28
C HIS A 79 2.10 1.01 -15.03
N PRO A 80 2.94 2.04 -15.17
CA PRO A 80 3.26 2.92 -14.04
C PRO A 80 2.09 3.88 -13.86
N ILE A 81 1.62 4.09 -12.61
CA ILE A 81 0.44 4.90 -12.33
C ILE A 81 0.68 5.87 -11.18
N ALA A 82 -0.14 6.90 -11.15
CA ALA A 82 -0.39 7.70 -9.95
C ALA A 82 -1.89 7.71 -9.64
N LEU A 83 -2.20 7.73 -8.36
CA LEU A 83 -3.55 7.91 -7.84
C LEU A 83 -3.61 9.21 -7.03
N LYS A 84 -4.75 9.88 -7.10
CA LYS A 84 -5.14 10.93 -6.17
C LYS A 84 -6.34 10.43 -5.38
N ILE A 85 -6.16 10.29 -4.07
CA ILE A 85 -7.17 9.81 -3.15
C ILE A 85 -7.29 10.83 -2.03
N LYS A 86 -8.47 11.43 -1.87
CA LYS A 86 -8.63 12.59 -0.99
C LYS A 86 -7.62 13.69 -1.40
N ASP A 87 -6.86 14.19 -0.44
CA ASP A 87 -5.83 15.22 -0.64
C ASP A 87 -4.41 14.65 -0.66
N GLN A 88 -4.22 13.39 -1.04
CA GLN A 88 -2.91 12.73 -1.09
C GLN A 88 -2.69 12.04 -2.43
N TYR A 89 -1.42 11.83 -2.78
CA TYR A 89 -1.01 11.21 -4.03
C TYR A 89 -0.26 9.91 -3.77
N PHE A 90 -0.49 8.91 -4.64
CA PHE A 90 0.14 7.61 -4.56
C PHE A 90 0.77 7.27 -5.90
N VAL A 91 2.05 6.96 -5.93
CA VAL A 91 2.82 6.69 -7.14
C VAL A 91 3.42 5.29 -7.06
N GLY A 92 3.17 4.46 -8.07
CA GLY A 92 3.67 3.08 -8.07
C GLY A 92 3.24 2.27 -9.28
N PRO A 93 3.46 0.94 -9.26
CA PRO A 93 3.04 0.04 -10.33
C PRO A 93 1.53 -0.26 -10.24
N ASP A 94 0.89 -0.38 -11.40
CA ASP A 94 -0.45 -0.95 -11.53
C ASP A 94 -0.35 -2.49 -11.50
N ASN A 95 -0.21 -3.02 -10.32
CA ASN A 95 -0.07 -4.46 -10.07
C ASN A 95 -0.91 -4.94 -8.87
N GLY A 96 -1.92 -4.16 -8.49
CA GLY A 96 -2.83 -4.45 -7.37
C GLY A 96 -2.36 -3.92 -6.01
N ILE A 97 -1.21 -3.24 -5.92
CA ILE A 97 -0.69 -2.71 -4.65
C ILE A 97 -1.62 -1.68 -4.00
N PHE A 98 -2.49 -1.06 -4.77
CA PHE A 98 -3.46 -0.07 -4.29
C PHE A 98 -4.88 -0.64 -4.10
N SER A 99 -5.09 -1.95 -4.28
CA SER A 99 -6.42 -2.58 -4.23
C SER A 99 -7.20 -2.32 -2.94
N LEU A 100 -6.51 -2.19 -1.79
CA LEU A 100 -7.16 -1.94 -0.50
C LEU A 100 -7.74 -0.54 -0.34
N PHE A 101 -7.57 0.35 -1.31
CA PHE A 101 -8.17 1.69 -1.30
C PHE A 101 -9.49 1.75 -2.08
N PHE A 102 -9.67 0.90 -3.09
CA PHE A 102 -10.70 1.08 -4.11
C PHE A 102 -12.13 0.90 -3.60
N ASP A 103 -12.34 0.05 -2.61
CA ASP A 103 -13.67 -0.18 -2.01
C ASP A 103 -14.07 0.91 -1.00
N GLU A 104 -13.11 1.69 -0.49
CA GLU A 104 -13.36 2.64 0.60
C GLU A 104 -13.28 4.10 0.16
N PHE A 105 -12.64 4.39 -0.97
CA PHE A 105 -12.34 5.77 -1.37
C PHE A 105 -12.56 5.99 -2.86
N ASP A 106 -13.14 7.15 -3.18
CA ASP A 106 -13.09 7.67 -4.54
C ASP A 106 -11.65 8.05 -4.89
N TYR A 107 -11.27 7.82 -6.14
CA TYR A 107 -9.93 8.12 -6.62
C TYR A 107 -9.94 8.62 -8.07
N GLU A 108 -8.93 9.41 -8.40
CA GLU A 108 -8.53 9.72 -9.76
C GLU A 108 -7.26 8.93 -10.08
N ALA A 109 -7.16 8.37 -11.28
CA ALA A 109 -6.01 7.55 -11.69
C ALA A 109 -5.41 8.06 -13.00
N ILE A 110 -4.08 8.11 -13.05
CA ILE A 110 -3.32 8.53 -14.23
C ILE A 110 -2.24 7.50 -14.53
N LYS A 111 -2.16 7.09 -15.80
CA LYS A 111 -1.02 6.36 -16.33
C LYS A 111 0.13 7.34 -16.55
N LEU A 112 1.27 7.06 -15.97
CA LEU A 112 2.48 7.89 -16.05
C LEU A 112 3.17 7.71 -17.41
N ASN A 113 2.63 8.30 -18.46
CA ASN A 113 3.17 8.18 -19.83
C ASN A 113 3.83 9.46 -20.34
N ASN A 114 3.77 10.56 -19.58
CA ASN A 114 4.52 11.78 -19.89
C ASN A 114 5.98 11.61 -19.44
N LYS A 115 6.84 11.32 -20.41
CA LYS A 115 8.26 11.03 -20.16
C LYS A 115 9.09 12.24 -19.75
N ASP A 116 8.58 13.46 -19.88
CA ASP A 116 9.27 14.68 -19.44
C ASP A 116 9.47 14.69 -17.91
N PHE A 117 8.63 13.97 -17.18
CA PHE A 117 8.72 13.80 -15.72
C PHE A 117 9.51 12.55 -15.28
N TRP A 118 10.08 11.80 -16.21
CA TRP A 118 10.93 10.66 -15.92
C TRP A 118 12.39 11.09 -15.82
N ARG A 119 13.23 10.20 -15.31
CA ARG A 119 14.68 10.43 -15.36
C ARG A 119 15.13 10.45 -16.82
N GLN A 120 15.81 11.55 -17.21
CA GLN A 120 16.16 11.77 -18.61
C GLN A 120 17.36 10.93 -19.10
N GLU A 121 18.22 10.48 -18.20
CA GLU A 121 19.44 9.76 -18.54
C GLU A 121 19.39 8.30 -18.05
N GLY A 122 19.69 7.36 -18.97
CA GLY A 122 19.96 5.97 -18.63
C GLY A 122 18.76 5.23 -18.03
N LEU A 123 17.59 5.35 -18.64
CA LEU A 123 16.39 4.58 -18.23
C LEU A 123 16.69 3.08 -18.16
N SER A 124 16.56 2.51 -16.99
CA SER A 124 16.68 1.07 -16.74
C SER A 124 15.37 0.35 -17.02
N LYS A 125 15.45 -0.82 -17.60
CA LYS A 125 14.28 -1.70 -17.78
C LYS A 125 13.87 -2.42 -16.50
N THR A 126 14.71 -2.38 -15.46
CA THR A 126 14.53 -3.13 -14.22
C THR A 126 14.54 -2.27 -12.97
N PHE A 127 14.63 -0.93 -13.11
CA PHE A 127 14.65 -0.04 -11.97
C PHE A 127 13.71 1.17 -12.16
N HIS A 128 12.43 0.88 -12.42
CA HIS A 128 11.40 1.91 -12.57
C HIS A 128 11.19 2.72 -11.27
N GLY A 129 11.51 2.17 -10.11
CA GLY A 129 11.52 2.89 -8.83
C GLY A 129 12.33 4.18 -8.90
N ARG A 130 13.57 4.08 -9.39
CA ARG A 130 14.48 5.22 -9.56
C ARG A 130 14.14 6.08 -10.78
N ASP A 131 13.74 5.46 -11.89
CA ASP A 131 13.72 6.14 -13.19
C ASP A 131 12.36 6.72 -13.56
N ILE A 132 11.26 6.22 -12.97
CA ILE A 132 9.89 6.65 -13.21
C ILE A 132 9.23 7.15 -11.93
N PHE A 133 9.13 6.30 -10.90
CA PHE A 133 8.33 6.63 -9.73
C PHE A 133 8.93 7.72 -8.86
N ALA A 134 10.23 7.66 -8.58
CA ALA A 134 10.92 8.68 -7.79
C ALA A 134 10.85 10.09 -8.42
N PRO A 135 11.20 10.29 -9.72
CA PRO A 135 11.13 11.62 -10.31
C PRO A 135 9.69 12.15 -10.40
N VAL A 136 8.70 11.33 -10.80
CA VAL A 136 7.29 11.78 -10.83
C VAL A 136 6.82 12.21 -9.44
N THR A 137 7.15 11.44 -8.40
CA THR A 137 6.84 11.77 -7.01
C THR A 137 7.42 13.12 -6.61
N ALA A 138 8.67 13.40 -7.00
CA ALA A 138 9.33 14.67 -6.70
C ALA A 138 8.68 15.85 -7.44
N HIS A 139 8.31 15.69 -8.70
CA HIS A 139 7.60 16.71 -9.47
C HIS A 139 6.23 17.04 -8.87
N LEU A 140 5.45 16.03 -8.48
CA LEU A 140 4.16 16.22 -7.78
C LEU A 140 4.36 16.97 -6.45
N SER A 141 5.37 16.61 -5.67
CA SER A 141 5.72 17.28 -4.42
C SER A 141 6.08 18.76 -4.62
N ASN A 142 6.68 19.12 -5.75
CA ASN A 142 6.99 20.49 -6.16
C ASN A 142 5.80 21.26 -6.73
N GLY A 143 4.61 20.63 -6.82
CA GLY A 143 3.38 21.29 -7.25
C GLY A 143 3.07 21.21 -8.74
N VAL A 144 3.72 20.32 -9.48
CA VAL A 144 3.27 19.93 -10.83
C VAL A 144 1.84 19.39 -10.73
N SER A 145 0.97 19.78 -11.65
CA SER A 145 -0.42 19.35 -11.58
C SER A 145 -0.54 17.85 -11.89
N PHE A 146 -1.55 17.23 -11.28
CA PHE A 146 -1.74 15.79 -11.40
C PHE A 146 -2.00 15.39 -12.87
N GLU A 147 -2.70 16.22 -13.61
CA GLU A 147 -3.07 16.00 -15.00
C GLU A 147 -1.88 16.11 -15.97
N GLU A 148 -0.81 16.82 -15.58
CA GLU A 148 0.37 16.98 -16.44
C GLU A 148 1.26 15.74 -16.51
N ILE A 149 1.20 14.86 -15.50
CA ILE A 149 2.12 13.71 -15.39
C ILE A 149 1.76 12.55 -16.33
N GLY A 150 0.58 12.60 -16.97
CA GLY A 150 0.16 11.56 -17.92
C GLY A 150 -1.30 11.64 -18.34
N GLU A 151 -1.88 10.50 -18.65
CA GLU A 151 -3.24 10.37 -19.17
C GLU A 151 -4.13 9.59 -18.18
N PRO A 152 -5.44 9.95 -18.05
CA PRO A 152 -6.39 9.21 -17.25
C PRO A 152 -6.42 7.71 -17.62
N ILE A 153 -6.59 6.86 -16.61
CA ILE A 153 -6.78 5.42 -16.77
C ILE A 153 -7.99 4.99 -15.93
N GLU A 154 -8.91 4.25 -16.55
CA GLU A 154 -10.16 3.83 -15.90
C GLU A 154 -10.05 2.43 -15.28
N GLU A 155 -9.33 1.51 -15.92
CA GLU A 155 -9.19 0.13 -15.47
C GLU A 155 -7.86 -0.07 -14.75
N LEU A 156 -7.93 -0.47 -13.48
CA LEU A 156 -6.77 -0.77 -12.65
C LEU A 156 -6.77 -2.25 -12.24
N VAL A 157 -5.58 -2.78 -12.05
CA VAL A 157 -5.42 -4.13 -11.51
C VAL A 157 -5.92 -4.17 -10.06
N THR A 158 -6.92 -5.03 -9.81
CA THR A 158 -7.49 -5.26 -8.48
C THR A 158 -7.36 -6.73 -8.11
N TYR A 159 -6.88 -6.99 -6.91
CA TYR A 159 -6.81 -8.35 -6.38
C TYR A 159 -8.08 -8.74 -5.60
N HIS A 160 -8.63 -9.90 -5.91
CA HIS A 160 -9.83 -10.41 -5.24
C HIS A 160 -9.63 -10.75 -3.76
N TRP A 161 -8.38 -10.99 -3.32
CA TRP A 161 -8.09 -11.20 -1.90
C TRP A 161 -8.32 -9.94 -1.03
N ALA A 162 -8.44 -8.78 -1.65
CA ALA A 162 -8.74 -7.54 -0.93
C ALA A 162 -10.19 -7.49 -0.43
N VAL A 163 -11.09 -8.29 -1.01
CA VAL A 163 -12.53 -8.26 -0.69
C VAL A 163 -12.92 -9.50 0.11
N PRO A 164 -13.35 -9.36 1.38
CA PRO A 164 -13.93 -10.47 2.14
C PRO A 164 -15.21 -10.99 1.48
N ILE A 165 -15.48 -12.26 1.62
CA ILE A 165 -16.71 -12.89 1.13
C ILE A 165 -17.65 -13.07 2.32
N ALA A 166 -18.87 -12.53 2.19
CA ALA A 166 -19.96 -12.72 3.14
C ALA A 166 -21.05 -13.60 2.49
N ASP A 167 -21.47 -14.66 3.16
CA ASP A 167 -22.56 -15.51 2.73
C ASP A 167 -23.41 -15.98 3.93
N LYS A 168 -24.36 -16.88 3.67
CA LYS A 168 -25.26 -17.44 4.71
C LYS A 168 -24.54 -18.26 5.78
N ASP A 169 -23.34 -18.75 5.49
CA ASP A 169 -22.57 -19.62 6.38
C ASP A 169 -21.55 -18.82 7.22
N GLY A 170 -21.29 -17.54 6.85
CA GLY A 170 -20.44 -16.62 7.61
C GLY A 170 -19.59 -15.68 6.76
N LEU A 171 -18.45 -15.30 7.32
CA LEU A 171 -17.47 -14.43 6.68
C LEU A 171 -16.19 -15.23 6.38
N GLN A 172 -15.72 -15.12 5.17
CA GLN A 172 -14.43 -15.64 4.76
C GLN A 172 -13.52 -14.47 4.37
N GLY A 173 -12.35 -14.42 4.99
CA GLY A 173 -11.31 -13.45 4.66
C GLY A 173 -9.96 -14.12 4.50
N TRP A 174 -8.95 -13.31 4.29
CA TRP A 174 -7.57 -13.74 4.11
C TRP A 174 -6.66 -13.06 5.13
N VAL A 175 -5.58 -13.74 5.51
CA VAL A 175 -4.45 -13.11 6.18
C VAL A 175 -3.73 -12.24 5.15
N VAL A 176 -3.83 -10.93 5.31
CA VAL A 176 -3.26 -9.93 4.39
C VAL A 176 -1.88 -9.47 4.84
N HIS A 177 -1.53 -9.70 6.10
CA HIS A 177 -0.22 -9.36 6.64
C HIS A 177 0.08 -10.18 7.89
N ILE A 178 1.35 -10.50 8.08
CA ILE A 178 1.87 -11.04 9.36
C ILE A 178 2.83 -10.01 9.90
N ASP A 179 2.50 -9.43 11.07
CA ASP A 179 3.35 -8.39 11.64
C ASP A 179 4.62 -8.97 12.28
N ARG A 180 5.54 -8.09 12.70
CA ARG A 180 6.82 -8.50 13.29
C ARG A 180 6.68 -9.33 14.56
N PHE A 181 5.54 -9.26 15.24
CA PHE A 181 5.25 -10.02 16.45
C PHE A 181 4.61 -11.39 16.16
N GLY A 182 4.30 -11.68 14.89
CA GLY A 182 3.63 -12.90 14.45
C GLY A 182 2.11 -12.82 14.47
N ASN A 183 1.52 -11.62 14.64
CA ASN A 183 0.08 -11.47 14.58
C ASN A 183 -0.40 -11.63 13.13
N LEU A 184 -1.43 -12.45 12.94
CA LEU A 184 -2.12 -12.64 11.67
C LEU A 184 -3.15 -11.54 11.48
N ILE A 185 -2.90 -10.64 10.56
CA ILE A 185 -3.82 -9.54 10.24
C ILE A 185 -4.70 -9.97 9.07
N THR A 186 -6.01 -9.85 9.24
CA THR A 186 -6.98 -10.23 8.20
C THR A 186 -7.66 -9.01 7.59
N ASN A 187 -8.29 -9.19 6.43
CA ASN A 187 -9.11 -8.18 5.78
C ASN A 187 -10.56 -8.15 6.27
N ILE A 188 -10.91 -8.86 7.34
CA ILE A 188 -12.23 -8.84 7.96
C ILE A 188 -12.29 -7.68 8.95
N SER A 189 -13.09 -6.66 8.64
CA SER A 189 -13.28 -5.50 9.51
C SER A 189 -14.30 -5.76 10.63
N GLU A 190 -14.22 -4.95 11.69
CA GLU A 190 -15.21 -4.96 12.77
C GLU A 190 -16.63 -4.69 12.25
N SER A 191 -16.77 -3.69 11.36
CA SER A 191 -18.06 -3.34 10.75
C SER A 191 -18.68 -4.50 9.97
N LEU A 192 -17.85 -5.24 9.24
CA LEU A 192 -18.33 -6.41 8.48
C LEU A 192 -18.84 -7.53 9.39
N ILE A 193 -18.18 -7.75 10.54
CA ILE A 193 -18.67 -8.71 11.54
C ILE A 193 -20.00 -8.22 12.16
N ASP A 194 -20.08 -6.94 12.53
CA ASP A 194 -21.30 -6.38 13.12
C ASP A 194 -22.50 -6.44 12.17
N GLU A 195 -22.27 -6.29 10.87
CA GLU A 195 -23.32 -6.36 9.84
C GLU A 195 -23.83 -7.78 9.61
N HIS A 196 -22.94 -8.78 9.61
CA HIS A 196 -23.28 -10.14 9.15
C HIS A 196 -23.38 -11.17 10.28
N ILE A 197 -22.74 -10.93 11.44
CA ILE A 197 -22.65 -11.92 12.52
C ILE A 197 -23.02 -11.26 13.86
N LYS A 198 -23.82 -11.97 14.66
CA LYS A 198 -24.04 -11.56 16.05
C LYS A 198 -22.77 -11.86 16.87
N ARG A 199 -22.13 -10.83 17.42
CA ARG A 199 -20.86 -10.95 18.17
C ARG A 199 -20.83 -12.05 19.25
N LYS A 200 -21.98 -12.37 19.86
CA LYS A 200 -22.09 -13.41 20.90
C LYS A 200 -21.91 -14.84 20.40
N ASP A 201 -22.04 -15.04 19.09
CA ASP A 201 -22.01 -16.37 18.47
C ASP A 201 -20.79 -16.53 17.53
N VAL A 202 -19.83 -15.60 17.59
CA VAL A 202 -18.65 -15.62 16.72
C VAL A 202 -17.78 -16.83 17.02
N LYS A 203 -17.47 -17.60 15.97
CA LYS A 203 -16.44 -18.62 15.96
C LYS A 203 -15.48 -18.30 14.85
N ILE A 204 -14.19 -18.18 15.19
CA ILE A 204 -13.14 -17.81 14.23
C ILE A 204 -12.29 -19.03 13.97
N TYR A 205 -12.14 -19.40 12.70
CA TYR A 205 -11.31 -20.51 12.27
C TYR A 205 -10.09 -19.98 11.53
N VAL A 206 -8.90 -20.28 12.04
CA VAL A 206 -7.63 -19.95 11.38
C VAL A 206 -6.83 -21.25 11.25
N GLY A 207 -6.81 -21.83 10.05
CA GLY A 207 -6.29 -23.18 9.85
C GLY A 207 -7.02 -24.21 10.73
N ASN A 208 -6.31 -24.89 11.61
CA ASN A 208 -6.86 -25.89 12.54
C ASN A 208 -7.22 -25.30 13.91
N THR A 209 -7.04 -24.02 14.13
CA THR A 209 -7.32 -23.34 15.40
C THR A 209 -8.70 -22.71 15.35
N MET A 210 -9.48 -22.93 16.41
CA MET A 210 -10.79 -22.29 16.60
C MET A 210 -10.75 -21.40 17.83
N LEU A 211 -11.09 -20.12 17.66
CA LEU A 211 -11.32 -19.16 18.73
C LEU A 211 -12.83 -18.95 18.89
N LYS A 212 -13.28 -18.86 20.14
CA LYS A 212 -14.72 -18.80 20.46
C LYS A 212 -15.26 -17.39 20.66
N GLU A 213 -14.36 -16.41 20.72
CA GLU A 213 -14.70 -15.01 21.01
C GLU A 213 -13.68 -14.05 20.42
N VAL A 214 -14.08 -12.80 20.28
CA VAL A 214 -13.22 -11.67 20.04
C VAL A 214 -13.02 -10.97 21.37
N VAL A 215 -11.76 -10.86 21.81
CA VAL A 215 -11.38 -10.16 23.04
C VAL A 215 -11.02 -8.70 22.77
N THR A 216 -10.79 -7.92 23.80
CA THR A 216 -10.46 -6.49 23.66
C THR A 216 -8.96 -6.27 23.53
N THR A 217 -8.16 -7.04 24.27
CA THR A 217 -6.71 -6.88 24.31
C THR A 217 -6.02 -8.23 24.49
N PHE A 218 -4.70 -8.25 24.32
CA PHE A 218 -3.87 -9.42 24.63
C PHE A 218 -3.94 -9.84 26.12
N GLY A 219 -4.24 -8.90 27.03
CA GLY A 219 -4.33 -9.18 28.44
C GLY A 219 -5.59 -9.93 28.88
N ASP A 220 -6.52 -10.16 27.98
CA ASP A 220 -7.78 -10.86 28.26
C ASP A 220 -7.66 -12.37 28.13
N VAL A 221 -6.51 -12.89 27.69
CA VAL A 221 -6.21 -14.32 27.56
C VAL A 221 -4.96 -14.70 28.35
N GLU A 222 -4.80 -15.98 28.69
CA GLU A 222 -3.60 -16.49 29.33
C GLU A 222 -2.40 -16.49 28.38
N GLU A 223 -1.19 -16.40 28.91
CA GLU A 223 0.04 -16.43 28.11
C GLU A 223 0.15 -17.75 27.32
N GLY A 224 0.34 -17.63 26.02
CA GLY A 224 0.42 -18.75 25.09
C GLY A 224 -0.91 -19.16 24.45
N GLU A 225 -2.03 -18.58 24.89
CA GLU A 225 -3.33 -18.81 24.27
C GLU A 225 -3.52 -17.86 23.07
N PRO A 226 -4.13 -18.36 21.97
CA PRO A 226 -4.42 -17.52 20.82
C PRO A 226 -5.59 -16.56 21.10
N ALA A 227 -5.46 -15.31 20.67
CA ALA A 227 -6.47 -14.26 20.81
C ALA A 227 -6.86 -13.67 19.46
N ALA A 228 -8.13 -13.26 19.32
CA ALA A 228 -8.59 -12.42 18.21
C ALA A 228 -9.17 -11.13 18.76
N PHE A 229 -8.79 -9.99 18.18
CA PHE A 229 -9.29 -8.66 18.56
C PHE A 229 -9.24 -7.71 17.38
N PHE A 230 -10.00 -6.62 17.44
CA PHE A 230 -9.96 -5.54 16.46
C PHE A 230 -8.87 -4.53 16.80
N ARG A 231 -8.30 -3.94 15.76
CA ARG A 231 -7.21 -2.96 15.88
C ARG A 231 -7.52 -1.68 15.11
#